data_97d12c1eda93a62063e752e11191e3ea
#
_entry.id   97d12c1eda93a62063e752e11191e3ea
#
_cell.length_a   1.000
_cell.length_b   1.000
_cell.length_c   1.000
_cell.angle_alpha   90.00
_cell.angle_beta   90.00
_cell.angle_gamma   90.00
#
_symmetry.space_group_name_H-M   'P 1'
#
loop_
_entity.id
_entity.type
_entity.pdbx_description
1 polymer ?
#
loop_
_entity_poly.entity_id
_entity_poly.type
_entity_poly.pdbx_seq_one_letter_code
_entity_poly.pdbx_strand_id
1 'polypeptide(L)'
;MTADAGASALALLPALAGAALDVGACSLRLLPVVALSPFLGGPLLPPMARAGLALALGAAVRTAVGAGSPPGAPFLAVAVSELALGAALAFAASLPVEAARGAGRLVDTLRGATLGELHVPLIRQRETAVGDLLAQWTVALGAWAGADRLLVAALLDTFRTVPVGGALPGLLRFDAAASTAAELLSAALCLGAPAAAALLCADLALSAASRLAPRSSLLDAAPPVRAALGLAAVALPAAAIGGRLVELAALAGGVVERMARGAP
;
A
#
# COMPACT_ATOMS: atom_id res chain seq x y z
N MET A 1 37.76 19.03 38.48
CA MET A 1 37.14 17.88 37.80
C MET A 1 35.71 18.14 37.26
N THR A 2 34.94 19.09 37.79
CA THR A 2 33.59 19.41 37.33
C THR A 2 33.53 20.37 36.14
N ALA A 3 34.53 21.26 35.95
CA ALA A 3 34.59 22.24 34.85
C ALA A 3 34.86 21.57 33.48
N ASP A 4 35.71 20.54 33.44
CA ASP A 4 36.05 19.81 32.21
C ASP A 4 34.86 18.95 31.68
N ALA A 5 34.04 18.41 32.58
CA ALA A 5 32.84 17.64 32.19
C ALA A 5 31.78 18.54 31.55
N GLY A 6 31.62 19.79 32.02
CA GLY A 6 30.73 20.78 31.43
C GLY A 6 31.20 21.26 30.05
N ALA A 7 32.48 21.48 29.87
CA ALA A 7 33.06 21.87 28.57
C ALA A 7 32.94 20.75 27.53
N SER A 8 33.18 19.50 27.93
CA SER A 8 33.02 18.34 27.08
C SER A 8 31.55 18.09 26.67
N ALA A 9 30.62 18.28 27.61
CA ALA A 9 29.18 18.18 27.31
C ALA A 9 28.70 19.26 26.32
N LEU A 10 29.16 20.50 26.47
CA LEU A 10 28.87 21.62 25.56
C LEU A 10 29.43 21.38 24.16
N ALA A 11 30.61 20.75 24.04
CA ALA A 11 31.22 20.41 22.76
C ALA A 11 30.47 19.29 22.02
N LEU A 12 29.73 18.43 22.73
CA LEU A 12 28.91 17.35 22.13
C LEU A 12 27.55 17.83 21.62
N LEU A 13 27.03 18.96 22.09
CA LEU A 13 25.71 19.49 21.71
C LEU A 13 25.52 19.68 20.19
N PRO A 14 26.49 20.31 19.45
CA PRO A 14 26.33 20.49 18.00
C PRO A 14 26.36 19.16 17.24
N ALA A 15 27.13 18.18 17.69
CA ALA A 15 27.17 16.83 17.10
C ALA A 15 25.83 16.07 17.33
N LEU A 16 25.28 16.17 18.53
CA LEU A 16 23.97 15.57 18.84
C LEU A 16 22.85 16.26 18.08
N ALA A 17 22.87 17.59 17.97
CA ALA A 17 21.87 18.33 17.19
C ALA A 17 21.93 17.97 15.70
N GLY A 18 23.13 17.86 15.11
CA GLY A 18 23.31 17.39 13.74
C GLY A 18 22.75 15.96 13.56
N ALA A 19 23.09 15.06 14.49
CA ALA A 19 22.59 13.70 14.49
C ALA A 19 21.06 13.62 14.56
N ALA A 20 20.43 14.45 15.38
CA ALA A 20 18.97 14.51 15.50
C ALA A 20 18.30 15.05 14.23
N LEU A 21 18.89 16.05 13.58
CA LEU A 21 18.42 16.58 12.30
C LEU A 21 18.52 15.53 11.18
N ASP A 22 19.60 14.77 11.12
CA ASP A 22 19.77 13.69 10.14
C ASP A 22 18.74 12.58 10.34
N VAL A 23 18.51 12.14 11.59
CA VAL A 23 17.44 11.17 11.91
C VAL A 23 16.07 11.74 11.53
N GLY A 24 15.82 13.01 11.83
CA GLY A 24 14.61 13.70 11.44
C GLY A 24 14.39 13.69 9.92
N ALA A 25 15.41 14.05 9.15
CA ALA A 25 15.33 14.05 7.70
C ALA A 25 15.07 12.65 7.12
N CYS A 26 15.80 11.62 7.59
CA CYS A 26 15.52 10.23 7.21
C CYS A 26 14.10 9.77 7.57
N SER A 27 13.63 10.18 8.74
CA SER A 27 12.28 9.83 9.22
C SER A 27 11.17 10.49 8.38
N LEU A 28 11.40 11.69 7.84
CA LEU A 28 10.44 12.38 6.97
C LEU A 28 10.18 11.62 5.67
N ARG A 29 11.18 10.94 5.09
CA ARG A 29 10.97 10.04 3.93
C ARG A 29 10.16 8.81 4.31
N LEU A 30 10.40 8.24 5.49
CA LEU A 30 9.77 7.00 5.93
C LEU A 30 8.37 7.20 6.51
N LEU A 31 8.07 8.39 7.03
CA LEU A 31 6.79 8.70 7.68
C LEU A 31 5.58 8.46 6.77
N PRO A 32 5.53 8.95 5.50
CA PRO A 32 4.42 8.66 4.61
C PRO A 32 4.29 7.16 4.31
N VAL A 33 5.42 6.44 4.18
CA VAL A 33 5.40 5.00 3.91
C VAL A 33 4.81 4.24 5.08
N VAL A 34 5.23 4.52 6.30
CA VAL A 34 4.66 3.92 7.51
C VAL A 34 3.19 4.30 7.69
N ALA A 35 2.80 5.51 7.29
CA ALA A 35 1.42 5.98 7.46
C ALA A 35 0.43 5.36 6.47
N LEU A 36 0.88 5.08 5.22
CA LEU A 36 0.00 4.65 4.13
C LEU A 36 0.17 3.18 3.77
N SER A 37 1.38 2.61 3.93
CA SER A 37 1.62 1.21 3.56
C SER A 37 0.99 0.24 4.55
N PRO A 38 0.06 -0.62 4.13
CA PRO A 38 -0.55 -1.61 4.99
C PRO A 38 0.44 -2.65 5.55
N PHE A 39 1.55 -2.91 4.85
CA PHE A 39 2.59 -3.84 5.29
C PHE A 39 3.39 -3.35 6.50
N LEU A 40 3.46 -2.04 6.74
CA LEU A 40 4.09 -1.43 7.92
C LEU A 40 3.08 -0.98 8.96
N GLY A 41 1.86 -1.53 8.90
CA GLY A 41 0.78 -1.23 9.84
C GLY A 41 -0.16 -0.11 9.39
N GLY A 42 0.28 0.81 8.54
CA GLY A 42 -0.55 1.84 7.89
C GLY A 42 -1.65 2.42 8.76
N PRO A 43 -2.91 2.38 8.30
CA PRO A 43 -4.06 2.92 9.03
C PRO A 43 -4.36 2.22 10.37
N LEU A 44 -3.87 1.00 10.57
CA LEU A 44 -4.14 0.22 11.79
C LEU A 44 -3.35 0.73 13.01
N LEU A 45 -2.20 1.40 12.77
CA LEU A 45 -1.40 1.93 13.86
C LEU A 45 -1.90 3.30 14.34
N PRO A 46 -1.90 3.57 15.66
CA PRO A 46 -2.13 4.90 16.19
C PRO A 46 -1.10 5.91 15.66
N PRO A 47 -1.44 7.21 15.50
CA PRO A 47 -0.51 8.21 14.95
C PRO A 47 0.82 8.30 15.68
N MET A 48 0.82 8.17 17.01
CA MET A 48 2.04 8.18 17.82
C MET A 48 2.94 6.97 17.53
N ALA A 49 2.35 5.79 17.33
CA ALA A 49 3.11 4.58 16.99
C ALA A 49 3.73 4.69 15.58
N ARG A 50 3.01 5.29 14.62
CA ARG A 50 3.56 5.55 13.27
C ARG A 50 4.77 6.48 13.33
N ALA A 51 4.65 7.59 14.09
CA ALA A 51 5.75 8.53 14.27
C ALA A 51 6.95 7.85 14.96
N GLY A 52 6.71 7.08 16.02
CA GLY A 52 7.75 6.31 16.71
C GLY A 52 8.45 5.30 15.80
N LEU A 53 7.69 4.56 14.98
CA LEU A 53 8.24 3.61 14.02
C LEU A 53 9.07 4.31 12.92
N ALA A 54 8.57 5.43 12.38
CA ALA A 54 9.31 6.22 11.39
C ALA A 54 10.63 6.77 11.97
N LEU A 55 10.64 7.23 13.23
CA LEU A 55 11.84 7.68 13.92
C LEU A 55 12.83 6.53 14.17
N ALA A 56 12.33 5.37 14.60
CA ALA A 56 13.17 4.20 14.84
C ALA A 56 13.83 3.71 13.54
N LEU A 57 13.07 3.63 12.45
CA LEU A 57 13.58 3.29 11.12
C LEU A 57 14.55 4.36 10.62
N GLY A 58 14.27 5.67 10.82
CA GLY A 58 15.17 6.76 10.45
C GLY A 58 16.51 6.68 11.18
N ALA A 59 16.49 6.36 12.47
CA ALA A 59 17.71 6.12 13.25
C ALA A 59 18.48 4.89 12.74
N ALA A 60 17.79 3.80 12.40
CA ALA A 60 18.39 2.61 11.82
C ALA A 60 19.03 2.90 10.46
N VAL A 61 18.38 3.67 9.59
CA VAL A 61 18.92 4.12 8.30
C VAL A 61 20.20 4.93 8.49
N ARG A 62 20.17 5.91 9.39
CA ARG A 62 21.36 6.73 9.67
C ARG A 62 22.55 5.88 10.12
N THR A 63 22.33 4.90 10.98
CA THR A 63 23.38 4.02 11.47
C THR A 63 23.87 3.01 10.43
N ALA A 64 22.96 2.46 9.62
CA ALA A 64 23.27 1.40 8.65
C ALA A 64 23.86 1.94 7.34
N VAL A 65 23.39 3.10 6.86
CA VAL A 65 23.76 3.66 5.55
C VAL A 65 24.65 4.90 5.70
N GLY A 66 24.74 5.48 6.89
CA GLY A 66 25.45 6.74 7.11
C GLY A 66 24.74 7.94 6.47
N ALA A 67 23.41 7.83 6.26
CA ALA A 67 22.63 8.88 5.62
C ALA A 67 22.58 10.13 6.50
N GLY A 68 22.86 11.29 5.90
CA GLY A 68 22.82 12.59 6.57
C GLY A 68 22.47 13.70 5.59
N SER A 69 22.01 14.81 6.13
CA SER A 69 21.67 15.99 5.35
C SER A 69 22.91 16.65 4.76
N PRO A 70 22.86 17.16 3.53
CA PRO A 70 23.99 17.88 2.96
C PRO A 70 24.30 19.14 3.77
N PRO A 71 25.59 19.43 4.03
CA PRO A 71 25.97 20.59 4.81
C PRO A 71 25.53 21.89 4.14
N GLY A 72 24.87 22.77 4.90
CA GLY A 72 24.42 24.08 4.41
C GLY A 72 23.08 24.07 3.68
N ALA A 73 22.44 22.92 3.48
CA ALA A 73 21.09 22.89 2.88
C ALA A 73 20.05 23.41 3.88
N PRO A 74 19.10 24.26 3.47
CA PRO A 74 18.02 24.69 4.34
C PRO A 74 17.15 23.49 4.70
N PHE A 75 16.97 23.23 5.99
CA PHE A 75 16.21 22.06 6.49
C PHE A 75 14.82 21.96 5.88
N LEU A 76 14.14 23.08 5.65
CA LEU A 76 12.81 23.09 5.04
C LEU A 76 12.82 22.50 3.61
N ALA A 77 13.82 22.83 2.81
CA ALA A 77 13.94 22.28 1.45
C ALA A 77 14.20 20.77 1.48
N VAL A 78 15.06 20.31 2.39
CA VAL A 78 15.31 18.88 2.63
C VAL A 78 14.02 18.20 3.09
N ALA A 79 13.31 18.79 4.05
CA ALA A 79 12.08 18.22 4.60
C ALA A 79 10.99 18.05 3.52
N VAL A 80 10.80 19.06 2.67
CA VAL A 80 9.82 19.00 1.58
C VAL A 80 10.21 17.94 0.56
N SER A 81 11.48 17.87 0.17
CA SER A 81 11.96 16.86 -0.78
C SER A 81 11.81 15.43 -0.25
N GLU A 82 12.19 15.21 1.01
CA GLU A 82 12.10 13.90 1.66
C GLU A 82 10.63 13.45 1.83
N LEU A 83 9.75 14.38 2.22
CA LEU A 83 8.32 14.09 2.37
C LEU A 83 7.66 13.76 1.02
N ALA A 84 8.00 14.51 -0.04
CA ALA A 84 7.48 14.26 -1.38
C ALA A 84 7.95 12.89 -1.94
N LEU A 85 9.24 12.59 -1.78
CA LEU A 85 9.77 11.29 -2.15
C LEU A 85 9.13 10.17 -1.33
N GLY A 86 9.02 10.36 -0.01
CA GLY A 86 8.34 9.42 0.87
C GLY A 86 6.90 9.18 0.49
N ALA A 87 6.16 10.21 0.08
CA ALA A 87 4.78 10.08 -0.40
C ALA A 87 4.70 9.25 -1.70
N ALA A 88 5.60 9.45 -2.64
CA ALA A 88 5.67 8.64 -3.87
C ALA A 88 5.97 7.16 -3.57
N LEU A 89 6.93 6.90 -2.68
CA LEU A 89 7.26 5.55 -2.24
C LEU A 89 6.11 4.89 -1.47
N ALA A 90 5.41 5.66 -0.63
CA ALA A 90 4.23 5.20 0.11
C ALA A 90 3.09 4.79 -0.82
N PHE A 91 2.82 5.61 -1.85
CA PHE A 91 1.87 5.28 -2.90
C PHE A 91 2.25 3.96 -3.57
N ALA A 92 3.49 3.83 -4.03
CA ALA A 92 3.99 2.61 -4.66
C ALA A 92 3.83 1.37 -3.76
N ALA A 93 4.18 1.49 -2.48
CA ALA A 93 4.08 0.40 -1.50
C ALA A 93 2.63 -0.01 -1.17
N SER A 94 1.66 0.89 -1.35
CA SER A 94 0.24 0.59 -1.11
C SER A 94 -0.46 -0.08 -2.30
N LEU A 95 0.04 0.12 -3.52
CA LEU A 95 -0.59 -0.33 -4.76
C LEU A 95 -0.96 -1.83 -4.80
N PRO A 96 -0.13 -2.80 -4.35
CA PRO A 96 -0.49 -4.21 -4.38
C PRO A 96 -1.74 -4.54 -3.55
N VAL A 97 -1.87 -3.93 -2.39
CA VAL A 97 -3.04 -4.12 -1.51
C VAL A 97 -4.27 -3.45 -2.11
N GLU A 98 -4.12 -2.26 -2.71
CA GLU A 98 -5.20 -1.58 -3.42
C GLU A 98 -5.64 -2.34 -4.69
N ALA A 99 -4.72 -3.00 -5.39
CA ALA A 99 -5.06 -3.87 -6.50
C ALA A 99 -5.94 -5.06 -6.06
N ALA A 100 -5.57 -5.72 -4.96
CA ALA A 100 -6.36 -6.80 -4.38
C ALA A 100 -7.74 -6.31 -3.91
N ARG A 101 -7.78 -5.13 -3.26
CA ARG A 101 -9.04 -4.49 -2.87
C ARG A 101 -9.92 -4.18 -4.08
N GLY A 102 -9.33 -3.66 -5.16
CA GLY A 102 -10.00 -3.37 -6.41
C GLY A 102 -10.63 -4.61 -7.04
N ALA A 103 -9.93 -5.74 -7.03
CA ALA A 103 -10.46 -7.03 -7.48
C ALA A 103 -11.71 -7.45 -6.70
N GLY A 104 -11.66 -7.33 -5.38
CA GLY A 104 -12.81 -7.65 -4.52
C GLY A 104 -13.98 -6.68 -4.71
N ARG A 105 -13.72 -5.39 -4.91
CA ARG A 105 -14.76 -4.40 -5.24
C ARG A 105 -15.47 -4.72 -6.55
N LEU A 106 -14.74 -5.20 -7.56
CA LEU A 106 -15.34 -5.67 -8.81
C LEU A 106 -16.34 -6.80 -8.56
N VAL A 107 -15.98 -7.79 -7.75
CA VAL A 107 -16.88 -8.88 -7.36
C VAL A 107 -18.10 -8.37 -6.61
N ASP A 108 -17.90 -7.49 -5.61
CA ASP A 108 -18.98 -6.91 -4.81
C ASP A 108 -19.95 -6.07 -5.65
N THR A 109 -19.43 -5.33 -6.62
CA THR A 109 -20.26 -4.55 -7.55
C THR A 109 -21.11 -5.45 -8.43
N LEU A 110 -20.54 -6.50 -9.02
CA LEU A 110 -21.26 -7.42 -9.89
C LEU A 110 -22.32 -8.24 -9.15
N ARG A 111 -22.09 -8.60 -7.89
CA ARG A 111 -23.12 -9.29 -7.08
C ARG A 111 -24.19 -8.36 -6.52
N GLY A 112 -24.07 -7.04 -6.74
CA GLY A 112 -25.04 -6.04 -6.28
C GLY A 112 -24.92 -5.67 -4.81
N ALA A 113 -23.83 -6.04 -4.12
CA ALA A 113 -23.62 -5.71 -2.70
C ALA A 113 -23.46 -4.20 -2.46
N THR A 114 -23.00 -3.46 -3.46
CA THR A 114 -22.83 -1.99 -3.41
C THR A 114 -24.16 -1.22 -3.51
N LEU A 115 -25.26 -1.86 -3.92
CA LEU A 115 -26.57 -1.22 -3.98
C LEU A 115 -27.10 -0.81 -2.60
N GLY A 116 -26.69 -1.51 -1.54
CA GLY A 116 -27.02 -1.15 -0.16
C GLY A 116 -26.44 0.19 0.29
N GLU A 117 -25.32 0.61 -0.28
CA GLU A 117 -24.64 1.88 0.04
C GLU A 117 -25.46 3.10 -0.44
N LEU A 118 -26.25 2.95 -1.50
CA LEU A 118 -27.11 4.01 -2.02
C LEU A 118 -28.27 4.35 -1.08
N HIS A 119 -28.66 3.43 -0.19
CA HIS A 119 -29.80 3.59 0.71
C HIS A 119 -29.43 4.19 2.07
N VAL A 120 -28.16 4.19 2.46
CA VAL A 120 -27.71 4.69 3.76
C VAL A 120 -26.49 5.61 3.60
N PRO A 121 -26.69 6.87 3.17
CA PRO A 121 -25.57 7.80 2.92
C PRO A 121 -24.81 8.23 4.18
N LEU A 122 -25.29 7.89 5.37
CA LEU A 122 -24.64 8.19 6.65
C LEU A 122 -23.48 7.27 7.00
N ILE A 123 -23.41 6.07 6.39
CA ILE A 123 -22.31 5.14 6.61
C ILE A 123 -21.21 5.48 5.60
N ARG A 124 -20.22 6.24 6.04
CA ARG A 124 -19.06 6.67 5.24
C ARG A 124 -18.10 5.53 4.85
N GLN A 125 -18.41 4.29 5.14
CA GLN A 125 -17.59 3.14 4.76
C GLN A 125 -17.89 2.74 3.31
N ARG A 126 -17.10 3.28 2.40
CA ARG A 126 -17.09 2.91 0.97
C ARG A 126 -16.35 1.59 0.70
N GLU A 127 -16.09 0.82 1.72
CA GLU A 127 -15.31 -0.40 1.64
C GLU A 127 -16.25 -1.59 1.50
N THR A 128 -15.97 -2.42 0.50
CA THR A 128 -16.78 -3.59 0.21
C THR A 128 -16.23 -4.82 0.93
N ALA A 129 -17.09 -5.72 1.40
CA ALA A 129 -16.69 -6.84 2.26
C ALA A 129 -15.64 -7.76 1.60
N VAL A 130 -15.80 -8.07 0.30
CA VAL A 130 -14.82 -8.90 -0.41
C VAL A 130 -13.56 -8.09 -0.72
N GLY A 131 -13.70 -6.80 -1.01
CA GLY A 131 -12.56 -5.90 -1.22
C GLY A 131 -11.65 -5.86 0.00
N ASP A 132 -12.22 -5.66 1.18
CA ASP A 132 -11.46 -5.63 2.43
C ASP A 132 -10.87 -6.98 2.80
N LEU A 133 -11.62 -8.06 2.59
CA LEU A 133 -11.14 -9.42 2.81
C LEU A 133 -9.88 -9.70 1.97
N LEU A 134 -9.91 -9.41 0.67
CA LEU A 134 -8.76 -9.63 -0.21
C LEU A 134 -7.58 -8.72 0.15
N ALA A 135 -7.83 -7.47 0.53
CA ALA A 135 -6.79 -6.56 1.00
C ALA A 135 -6.10 -7.09 2.26
N GLN A 136 -6.88 -7.52 3.26
CA GLN A 136 -6.34 -8.10 4.50
C GLN A 136 -5.61 -9.41 4.26
N TRP A 137 -6.11 -10.27 3.37
CA TRP A 137 -5.41 -11.49 2.98
C TRP A 137 -4.08 -11.18 2.29
N THR A 138 -4.03 -10.16 1.43
CA THR A 138 -2.77 -9.73 0.79
C THR A 138 -1.74 -9.32 1.83
N VAL A 139 -2.14 -8.55 2.84
CA VAL A 139 -1.24 -8.15 3.93
C VAL A 139 -0.80 -9.35 4.75
N ALA A 140 -1.72 -10.22 5.17
CA ALA A 140 -1.42 -11.37 6.01
C ALA A 140 -0.51 -12.40 5.30
N LEU A 141 -0.85 -12.77 4.06
CA LEU A 141 -0.08 -13.71 3.26
C LEU A 141 1.26 -13.10 2.83
N GLY A 142 1.28 -11.81 2.51
CA GLY A 142 2.50 -11.07 2.18
C GLY A 142 3.46 -11.01 3.37
N ALA A 143 2.96 -10.71 4.57
CA ALA A 143 3.78 -10.73 5.79
C ALA A 143 4.35 -12.14 6.08
N TRP A 144 3.52 -13.18 5.90
CA TRP A 144 3.99 -14.56 6.03
C TRP A 144 5.07 -14.92 5.00
N ALA A 145 4.96 -14.42 3.76
CA ALA A 145 5.92 -14.61 2.69
C ALA A 145 7.15 -13.68 2.81
N GLY A 146 7.18 -12.74 3.76
CA GLY A 146 8.28 -11.81 3.98
C GLY A 146 8.26 -10.55 3.11
N ALA A 147 7.11 -10.17 2.57
CA ALA A 147 6.97 -8.96 1.77
C ALA A 147 7.28 -7.67 2.57
N ASP A 148 7.01 -7.67 3.87
CA ASP A 148 7.40 -6.62 4.81
C ASP A 148 8.92 -6.41 4.85
N ARG A 149 9.70 -7.49 4.91
CA ARG A 149 11.16 -7.45 4.91
C ARG A 149 11.72 -6.95 3.58
N LEU A 150 11.14 -7.41 2.46
CA LEU A 150 11.52 -6.95 1.13
C LEU A 150 11.24 -5.45 0.97
N LEU A 151 10.09 -4.98 1.48
CA LEU A 151 9.74 -3.56 1.46
C LEU A 151 10.73 -2.73 2.28
N VAL A 152 11.06 -3.16 3.51
CA VAL A 152 12.05 -2.46 4.35
C VAL A 152 13.43 -2.45 3.68
N ALA A 153 13.87 -3.58 3.10
CA ALA A 153 15.14 -3.64 2.38
C ALA A 153 15.16 -2.68 1.18
N ALA A 154 14.08 -2.64 0.38
CA ALA A 154 13.94 -1.72 -0.73
C ALA A 154 13.96 -0.25 -0.27
N LEU A 155 13.28 0.08 0.85
CA LEU A 155 13.31 1.42 1.44
C LEU A 155 14.73 1.82 1.89
N LEU A 156 15.48 0.92 2.51
CA LEU A 156 16.88 1.17 2.88
C LEU A 156 17.75 1.44 1.65
N ASP A 157 17.53 0.69 0.57
CA ASP A 157 18.28 0.89 -0.68
C ASP A 157 17.96 2.24 -1.36
N THR A 158 16.75 2.80 -1.13
CA THR A 158 16.44 4.15 -1.62
C THR A 158 17.34 5.23 -1.06
N PHE A 159 17.89 5.08 0.15
CA PHE A 159 18.85 6.04 0.73
C PHE A 159 20.24 5.92 0.16
N ARG A 160 20.58 4.77 -0.44
CA ARG A 160 21.84 4.57 -1.17
C ARG A 160 21.78 5.14 -2.57
N THR A 161 20.63 4.99 -3.24
CA THR A 161 20.42 5.49 -4.61
C THR A 161 20.12 6.98 -4.64
N VAL A 162 19.38 7.48 -3.64
CA VAL A 162 18.98 8.88 -3.50
C VAL A 162 19.38 9.39 -2.12
N PRO A 163 20.53 10.06 -2.00
CA PRO A 163 20.97 10.65 -0.76
C PRO A 163 19.95 11.63 -0.18
N VAL A 164 19.98 11.84 1.14
CA VAL A 164 19.11 12.79 1.82
C VAL A 164 19.30 14.19 1.23
N GLY A 165 18.21 14.89 0.91
CA GLY A 165 18.25 16.20 0.24
C GLY A 165 18.65 16.15 -1.22
N GLY A 166 18.74 14.95 -1.82
CA GLY A 166 18.98 14.79 -3.27
C GLY A 166 17.84 15.38 -4.10
N ALA A 167 18.17 15.87 -5.30
CA ALA A 167 17.24 16.59 -6.15
C ALA A 167 16.07 15.69 -6.63
N LEU A 168 14.86 16.13 -6.38
CA LEU A 168 13.58 15.57 -6.85
C LEU A 168 13.41 15.45 -8.38
N PRO A 169 14.07 16.24 -9.27
CA PRO A 169 13.67 16.35 -10.67
C PRO A 169 13.72 15.07 -11.50
N GLY A 170 14.42 14.02 -11.05
CA GLY A 170 14.49 12.76 -11.79
C GLY A 170 13.61 11.63 -11.24
N LEU A 171 13.10 11.76 -10.01
CA LEU A 171 12.42 10.66 -9.31
C LEU A 171 10.91 10.61 -9.50
N LEU A 172 10.28 11.75 -9.79
CA LEU A 172 8.84 11.78 -10.13
C LEU A 172 8.65 11.54 -11.64
N ARG A 173 9.10 10.39 -12.12
CA ARG A 173 8.80 9.99 -13.50
C ARG A 173 7.38 9.46 -13.55
N PHE A 174 6.47 10.29 -14.04
CA PHE A 174 5.07 9.93 -14.27
C PHE A 174 4.93 8.64 -15.10
N ASP A 175 5.84 8.43 -16.04
CA ASP A 175 5.84 7.24 -16.91
C ASP A 175 6.03 5.94 -16.12
N ALA A 176 6.98 5.92 -15.17
CA ALA A 176 7.22 4.76 -14.32
C ALA A 176 6.07 4.53 -13.33
N ALA A 177 5.49 5.59 -12.78
CA ALA A 177 4.32 5.48 -11.92
C ALA A 177 3.09 5.00 -12.70
N ALA A 178 2.88 5.51 -13.91
CA ALA A 178 1.77 5.12 -14.80
C ALA A 178 1.89 3.66 -15.25
N SER A 179 3.08 3.21 -15.67
CA SER A 179 3.30 1.82 -16.07
C SER A 179 3.07 0.85 -14.90
N THR A 180 3.58 1.19 -13.72
CA THR A 180 3.36 0.39 -12.51
C THR A 180 1.88 0.33 -12.13
N ALA A 181 1.17 1.45 -12.18
CA ALA A 181 -0.27 1.48 -11.93
C ALA A 181 -1.05 0.64 -12.96
N ALA A 182 -0.65 0.66 -14.23
CA ALA A 182 -1.26 -0.15 -15.28
C ALA A 182 -1.02 -1.65 -15.06
N GLU A 183 0.21 -2.05 -14.68
CA GLU A 183 0.53 -3.44 -14.32
C GLU A 183 -0.34 -3.93 -13.16
N LEU A 184 -0.49 -3.13 -12.11
CA LEU A 184 -1.28 -3.49 -10.93
C LEU A 184 -2.78 -3.48 -11.21
N LEU A 185 -3.27 -2.58 -12.08
CA LEU A 185 -4.65 -2.59 -12.53
C LEU A 185 -4.94 -3.88 -13.33
N SER A 186 -4.03 -4.27 -14.23
CA SER A 186 -4.16 -5.52 -14.98
C SER A 186 -4.16 -6.73 -14.05
N ALA A 187 -3.29 -6.73 -13.04
CA ALA A 187 -3.24 -7.79 -12.03
C ALA A 187 -4.54 -7.86 -11.21
N ALA A 188 -5.11 -6.70 -10.82
CA ALA A 188 -6.39 -6.62 -10.13
C ALA A 188 -7.53 -7.20 -10.99
N LEU A 189 -7.57 -6.85 -12.28
CA LEU A 189 -8.55 -7.39 -13.21
C LEU A 189 -8.38 -8.91 -13.39
N CYS A 190 -7.16 -9.39 -13.57
CA CYS A 190 -6.88 -10.82 -13.67
C CYS A 190 -7.27 -11.60 -12.40
N LEU A 191 -7.12 -10.99 -11.23
CA LEU A 191 -7.52 -11.60 -9.96
C LEU A 191 -9.05 -11.68 -9.82
N GLY A 192 -9.76 -10.62 -10.23
CA GLY A 192 -11.23 -10.54 -10.15
C GLY A 192 -11.96 -11.22 -11.32
N ALA A 193 -11.30 -11.41 -12.47
CA ALA A 193 -11.91 -11.89 -13.70
C ALA A 193 -12.65 -13.25 -13.59
N PRO A 194 -12.11 -14.28 -12.92
CA PRO A 194 -12.81 -15.57 -12.80
C PRO A 194 -14.16 -15.42 -12.07
N ALA A 195 -14.17 -14.67 -10.98
CA ALA A 195 -15.39 -14.41 -10.21
C ALA A 195 -16.38 -13.54 -11.00
N ALA A 196 -15.87 -12.51 -11.70
CA ALA A 196 -16.67 -11.68 -12.58
C ALA A 196 -17.33 -12.48 -13.70
N ALA A 197 -16.57 -13.37 -14.36
CA ALA A 197 -17.09 -14.23 -15.42
C ALA A 197 -18.16 -15.19 -14.90
N ALA A 198 -17.97 -15.79 -13.73
CA ALA A 198 -18.96 -16.67 -13.11
C ALA A 198 -20.26 -15.94 -12.80
N LEU A 199 -20.18 -14.71 -12.26
CA LEU A 199 -21.36 -13.89 -11.98
C LEU A 199 -22.10 -13.46 -13.25
N LEU A 200 -21.37 -13.05 -14.31
CA LEU A 200 -21.98 -12.71 -15.60
C LEU A 200 -22.68 -13.92 -16.24
N CYS A 201 -22.09 -15.11 -16.17
CA CYS A 201 -22.74 -16.34 -16.64
C CYS A 201 -24.02 -16.65 -15.86
N ALA A 202 -23.99 -16.45 -14.53
CA ALA A 202 -25.16 -16.64 -13.69
C ALA A 202 -26.28 -15.63 -14.05
N ASP A 203 -25.94 -14.38 -14.29
CA ASP A 203 -26.90 -13.35 -14.70
C ASP A 203 -27.55 -13.67 -16.06
N LEU A 204 -26.77 -14.14 -17.03
CA LEU A 204 -27.28 -14.58 -18.31
C LEU A 204 -28.20 -15.79 -18.15
N ALA A 205 -27.84 -16.77 -17.31
CA ALA A 205 -28.69 -17.94 -17.04
C ALA A 205 -29.99 -17.54 -16.35
N LEU A 206 -29.97 -16.69 -15.34
CA LEU A 206 -31.14 -16.18 -14.65
C LEU A 206 -32.06 -15.37 -15.60
N SER A 207 -31.45 -14.53 -16.45
CA SER A 207 -32.18 -13.76 -17.46
C SER A 207 -32.85 -14.66 -18.50
N ALA A 208 -32.18 -15.71 -18.96
CA ALA A 208 -32.75 -16.68 -19.87
C ALA A 208 -33.89 -17.49 -19.20
N ALA A 209 -33.71 -17.95 -17.97
CA ALA A 209 -34.70 -18.67 -17.19
C ALA A 209 -35.98 -17.85 -16.94
N SER A 210 -35.85 -16.57 -16.64
CA SER A 210 -36.96 -15.65 -16.42
C SER A 210 -37.82 -15.44 -17.68
N ARG A 211 -37.24 -15.53 -18.87
CA ARG A 211 -37.95 -15.47 -20.15
C ARG A 211 -38.74 -16.75 -20.43
N LEU A 212 -38.20 -17.91 -20.00
CA LEU A 212 -38.86 -19.21 -20.21
C LEU A 212 -39.98 -19.46 -19.21
N ALA A 213 -39.87 -18.91 -18.00
CA ALA A 213 -40.86 -19.10 -16.93
C ALA A 213 -41.32 -17.75 -16.35
N PRO A 214 -42.07 -16.94 -17.11
CA PRO A 214 -42.44 -15.58 -16.71
C PRO A 214 -43.39 -15.50 -15.50
N ARG A 215 -44.01 -16.60 -15.09
CA ARG A 215 -44.88 -16.70 -13.89
C ARG A 215 -44.10 -17.08 -12.62
N SER A 216 -42.84 -17.42 -12.73
CA SER A 216 -42.02 -17.77 -11.57
C SER A 216 -41.38 -16.50 -10.99
N SER A 217 -41.27 -16.42 -9.64
CA SER A 217 -40.57 -15.34 -8.93
C SER A 217 -39.04 -15.48 -9.03
N LEU A 218 -38.51 -15.98 -10.16
CA LEU A 218 -37.08 -16.20 -10.35
C LEU A 218 -36.27 -14.91 -10.25
N LEU A 219 -36.84 -13.77 -10.64
CA LEU A 219 -36.19 -12.47 -10.52
C LEU A 219 -36.03 -12.04 -9.06
N ASP A 220 -36.96 -12.43 -8.18
CA ASP A 220 -36.89 -12.14 -6.74
C ASP A 220 -35.82 -12.98 -6.06
N ALA A 221 -35.51 -14.17 -6.62
CA ALA A 221 -34.40 -15.02 -6.14
C ALA A 221 -33.02 -14.61 -6.68
N ALA A 222 -32.93 -13.70 -7.66
CA ALA A 222 -31.68 -13.31 -8.27
C ALA A 222 -30.65 -12.67 -7.28
N PRO A 223 -31.03 -11.75 -6.37
CA PRO A 223 -30.09 -11.16 -5.43
C PRO A 223 -29.42 -12.18 -4.49
N PRO A 224 -30.13 -13.08 -3.81
CA PRO A 224 -29.48 -14.07 -2.94
C PRO A 224 -28.62 -15.07 -3.72
N VAL A 225 -29.03 -15.45 -4.94
CA VAL A 225 -28.24 -16.34 -5.81
C VAL A 225 -26.93 -15.67 -6.24
N ARG A 226 -26.96 -14.40 -6.65
CA ARG A 226 -25.75 -13.62 -6.98
C ARG A 226 -24.82 -13.49 -5.80
N ALA A 227 -25.36 -13.19 -4.61
CA ALA A 227 -24.58 -13.08 -3.39
C ALA A 227 -23.86 -14.39 -3.06
N ALA A 228 -24.57 -15.51 -3.11
CA ALA A 228 -24.00 -16.84 -2.85
C ALA A 228 -22.95 -17.24 -3.90
N LEU A 229 -23.24 -17.03 -5.19
CA LEU A 229 -22.29 -17.32 -6.28
C LEU A 229 -21.05 -16.45 -6.22
N GLY A 230 -21.19 -15.15 -5.91
CA GLY A 230 -20.04 -14.25 -5.76
C GLY A 230 -19.12 -14.68 -4.63
N LEU A 231 -19.67 -15.07 -3.49
CA LEU A 231 -18.87 -15.62 -2.39
C LEU A 231 -18.24 -16.96 -2.75
N ALA A 232 -18.97 -17.87 -3.38
CA ALA A 232 -18.45 -19.15 -3.84
C ALA A 232 -17.33 -18.98 -4.87
N ALA A 233 -17.46 -18.03 -5.80
CA ALA A 233 -16.46 -17.74 -6.81
C ALA A 233 -15.13 -17.21 -6.23
N VAL A 234 -15.16 -16.64 -5.02
CA VAL A 234 -13.94 -16.25 -4.29
C VAL A 234 -13.46 -17.39 -3.39
N ALA A 235 -14.37 -18.10 -2.72
CA ALA A 235 -14.02 -19.14 -1.76
C ALA A 235 -13.45 -20.42 -2.41
N LEU A 236 -14.04 -20.86 -3.54
CA LEU A 236 -13.60 -22.08 -4.22
C LEU A 236 -12.15 -22.02 -4.72
N PRO A 237 -11.68 -20.94 -5.40
CA PRO A 237 -10.30 -20.83 -5.83
C PRO A 237 -9.40 -20.15 -4.78
N ALA A 238 -9.76 -20.16 -3.48
CA ALA A 238 -9.06 -19.42 -2.44
C ALA A 238 -7.54 -19.71 -2.38
N ALA A 239 -7.14 -20.96 -2.60
CA ALA A 239 -5.72 -21.33 -2.64
C ALA A 239 -4.99 -20.71 -3.84
N ALA A 240 -5.60 -20.68 -5.02
CA ALA A 240 -5.04 -20.04 -6.21
C ALA A 240 -5.00 -18.50 -6.06
N ILE A 241 -6.05 -17.92 -5.49
CA ILE A 241 -6.11 -16.50 -5.14
C ILE A 241 -4.99 -16.18 -4.14
N GLY A 242 -4.81 -17.00 -3.10
CA GLY A 242 -3.75 -16.83 -2.12
C GLY A 242 -2.36 -16.77 -2.74
N GLY A 243 -2.03 -17.67 -3.67
CA GLY A 243 -0.77 -17.63 -4.42
C GLY A 243 -0.59 -16.32 -5.20
N ARG A 244 -1.63 -15.85 -5.88
CA ARG A 244 -1.60 -14.56 -6.61
C ARG A 244 -1.46 -13.35 -5.69
N LEU A 245 -2.07 -13.39 -4.51
CA LEU A 245 -1.93 -12.33 -3.51
C LEU A 245 -0.50 -12.25 -2.95
N VAL A 246 0.15 -13.40 -2.75
CA VAL A 246 1.58 -13.44 -2.37
C VAL A 246 2.47 -12.85 -3.47
N GLU A 247 2.24 -13.20 -4.74
CA GLU A 247 2.95 -12.60 -5.86
C GLU A 247 2.76 -11.07 -5.90
N LEU A 248 1.52 -10.59 -5.74
CA LEU A 248 1.23 -9.16 -5.66
C LEU A 248 1.93 -8.48 -4.48
N ALA A 249 1.91 -9.09 -3.30
CA ALA A 249 2.57 -8.54 -2.11
C ALA A 249 4.09 -8.42 -2.31
N ALA A 250 4.71 -9.40 -2.96
CA ALA A 250 6.14 -9.38 -3.28
C ALA A 250 6.51 -8.24 -4.24
N LEU A 251 5.58 -7.80 -5.10
CA LEU A 251 5.81 -6.65 -5.99
C LEU A 251 5.98 -5.33 -5.24
N ALA A 252 5.49 -5.19 -4.01
CA ALA A 252 5.59 -3.94 -3.24
C ALA A 252 7.05 -3.47 -3.10
N GLY A 253 7.98 -4.36 -2.74
CA GLY A 253 9.40 -4.04 -2.68
C GLY A 253 9.99 -3.71 -4.04
N GLY A 254 9.69 -4.51 -5.07
CA GLY A 254 10.20 -4.29 -6.43
C GLY A 254 9.68 -3.00 -7.08
N VAL A 255 8.46 -2.58 -6.77
CA VAL A 255 7.90 -1.30 -7.25
C VAL A 255 8.63 -0.12 -6.61
N VAL A 256 8.86 -0.18 -5.29
CA VAL A 256 9.62 0.84 -4.56
C VAL A 256 11.04 0.95 -5.12
N GLU A 257 11.70 -0.18 -5.39
CA GLU A 257 13.04 -0.23 -5.95
C GLU A 257 13.09 0.36 -7.37
N ARG A 258 12.17 0.00 -8.25
CA ARG A 258 12.08 0.56 -9.62
C ARG A 258 11.87 2.07 -9.60
N MET A 259 10.98 2.57 -8.74
CA MET A 259 10.75 4.02 -8.58
C MET A 259 11.99 4.73 -8.07
N ALA A 260 12.73 4.14 -7.12
CA ALA A 260 13.95 4.73 -6.57
C ALA A 260 15.09 4.78 -7.58
N ARG A 261 15.23 3.75 -8.43
CA ARG A 261 16.29 3.69 -9.45
C ARG A 261 15.99 4.50 -10.71
N GLY A 262 14.76 4.95 -10.89
CA GLY A 262 14.33 5.63 -12.11
C GLY A 262 14.47 4.78 -13.37
N ALA A 263 14.52 3.44 -13.23
CA ALA A 263 14.59 2.50 -14.34
C ALA A 263 13.23 2.34 -15.00
N PRO A 264 13.17 2.27 -16.35
CA PRO A 264 11.95 2.00 -17.09
C PRO A 264 11.39 0.62 -16.79
#